data_ddcd6f50fe97e31f05d8d5976af88390
#
_entry.id   ddcd6f50fe97e31f05d8d5976af88390
#
_cell.length_a   1.000
_cell.length_b   1.000
_cell.length_c   1.000
_cell.angle_alpha   90.00
_cell.angle_beta   90.00
_cell.angle_gamma   90.00
#
_symmetry.space_group_name_H-M   'P 1'
#
loop_
_entity.id
_entity.type
_entity.pdbx_description
1 polymer ?
#
loop_
_entity_poly.entity_id
_entity_poly.type
_entity_poly.pdbx_seq_one_letter_code
_entity_poly.pdbx_strand_id
1 'polypeptide(L)'
;RFKWKSNPSLERLHYQVFHFKQQHKNWDKHVIMHNNNPYKFKINLSKDKGDLIKSIDKEMQKTGLLSYLLFENDEIVIDKISPKNRLGTLYNSETKWTTASVGKSYTSYLLGHAICDGYIKNVDVRLNDWPLLKNTLYENVKLIDLLNMAAGDQKLVKNNDLAKGKGIE
;
A
#
# COMPACT_ATOMS: atom_id res chain seq x y z
N ARG A 1 -17.35 19.75 1.66
CA ARG A 1 -17.16 18.77 2.75
C ARG A 1 -18.05 17.57 2.46
N PHE A 2 -17.47 16.51 1.92
CA PHE A 2 -18.17 15.23 1.81
C PHE A 2 -18.39 14.69 3.24
N LYS A 3 -19.62 14.68 3.68
CA LYS A 3 -20.01 13.93 4.87
C LYS A 3 -20.16 12.47 4.44
N TRP A 4 -19.22 11.62 4.85
CA TRP A 4 -19.44 10.19 4.82
C TRP A 4 -20.66 9.89 5.70
N LYS A 5 -21.81 9.65 5.07
CA LYS A 5 -23.01 9.24 5.76
C LYS A 5 -22.87 7.75 6.09
N SER A 6 -22.91 7.47 7.38
CA SER A 6 -23.06 6.17 8.02
C SER A 6 -21.92 5.14 7.83
N ASN A 7 -21.53 4.51 8.93
CA ASN A 7 -20.74 3.29 8.92
C ASN A 7 -21.45 2.24 8.03
N PRO A 8 -20.72 1.55 7.15
CA PRO A 8 -21.32 0.52 6.32
C PRO A 8 -21.89 -0.60 7.21
N SER A 9 -22.99 -1.22 6.78
CA SER A 9 -23.56 -2.36 7.48
C SER A 9 -22.51 -3.48 7.62
N LEU A 10 -22.64 -4.33 8.61
CA LEU A 10 -21.73 -5.45 8.83
C LEU A 10 -21.69 -6.40 7.61
N GLU A 11 -22.84 -6.63 6.99
CA GLU A 11 -22.94 -7.41 5.75
C GLU A 11 -22.11 -6.82 4.61
N ARG A 12 -22.19 -5.51 4.41
CA ARG A 12 -21.38 -4.80 3.41
C ARG A 12 -19.89 -4.90 3.69
N LEU A 13 -19.51 -4.84 4.97
CA LEU A 13 -18.10 -5.02 5.38
C LEU A 13 -17.63 -6.46 5.11
N HIS A 14 -18.46 -7.47 5.37
CA HIS A 14 -18.15 -8.87 5.04
C HIS A 14 -17.90 -9.03 3.54
N TYR A 15 -18.78 -8.47 2.70
CA TYR A 15 -18.61 -8.49 1.25
C TYR A 15 -17.30 -7.80 0.81
N GLN A 16 -16.98 -6.64 1.38
CA GLN A 16 -15.75 -5.92 1.08
C GLN A 16 -14.51 -6.75 1.44
N VAL A 17 -14.47 -7.34 2.63
CA VAL A 17 -13.37 -8.22 3.05
C VAL A 17 -13.20 -9.39 2.09
N PHE A 18 -14.30 -10.05 1.73
CA PHE A 18 -14.30 -11.14 0.75
C PHE A 18 -13.71 -10.67 -0.58
N HIS A 19 -14.18 -9.55 -1.11
CA HIS A 19 -13.72 -9.00 -2.38
C HIS A 19 -12.22 -8.69 -2.35
N PHE A 20 -11.73 -7.99 -1.32
CA PHE A 20 -10.31 -7.68 -1.18
C PHE A 20 -9.42 -8.92 -1.12
N LYS A 21 -9.85 -9.97 -0.46
CA LYS A 21 -9.13 -11.26 -0.40
C LYS A 21 -9.02 -11.96 -1.76
N GLN A 22 -9.98 -11.74 -2.66
CA GLN A 22 -10.02 -12.42 -3.97
C GLN A 22 -9.30 -11.65 -5.08
N GLN A 23 -9.03 -10.36 -4.91
CA GLN A 23 -8.45 -9.52 -5.97
C GLN A 23 -7.14 -10.07 -6.53
N HIS A 24 -6.28 -10.67 -5.68
CA HIS A 24 -5.02 -11.25 -6.12
C HIS A 24 -5.18 -12.41 -7.12
N LYS A 25 -6.36 -13.00 -7.26
CA LYS A 25 -6.64 -14.11 -8.18
C LYS A 25 -6.90 -13.64 -9.61
N ASN A 26 -7.29 -12.38 -9.78
CA ASN A 26 -7.76 -11.83 -11.05
C ASN A 26 -6.65 -11.09 -11.83
N TRP A 27 -5.42 -11.07 -11.33
CA TRP A 27 -4.35 -10.28 -11.90
C TRP A 27 -3.13 -11.15 -12.16
N ASP A 28 -2.47 -10.93 -13.27
CA ASP A 28 -1.14 -11.47 -13.50
C ASP A 28 -0.19 -10.94 -12.44
N LYS A 29 0.68 -11.81 -11.96
CA LYS A 29 1.53 -11.50 -10.81
C LYS A 29 2.90 -12.14 -10.93
N HIS A 30 3.90 -11.41 -10.49
CA HIS A 30 5.20 -11.95 -10.17
C HIS A 30 5.26 -12.27 -8.67
N VAL A 31 5.72 -13.47 -8.34
CA VAL A 31 5.92 -13.86 -6.95
C VAL A 31 7.32 -13.44 -6.54
N ILE A 32 7.40 -12.52 -5.58
CA ILE A 32 8.67 -12.18 -4.94
C ILE A 32 8.84 -13.13 -3.76
N MET A 33 9.88 -13.96 -3.84
CA MET A 33 10.20 -14.89 -2.75
C MET A 33 10.86 -14.13 -1.59
N HIS A 34 10.53 -14.55 -0.37
CA HIS A 34 11.20 -14.01 0.82
C HIS A 34 12.67 -14.43 0.86
N ASN A 35 13.49 -13.67 1.58
CA ASN A 35 14.85 -14.05 1.89
C ASN A 35 14.86 -15.36 2.71
N ASN A 36 15.89 -16.19 2.53
CA ASN A 36 16.09 -17.44 3.30
C ASN A 36 16.26 -17.17 4.80
N ASN A 37 16.69 -15.97 5.18
CA ASN A 37 16.79 -15.53 6.57
C ASN A 37 15.99 -14.21 6.76
N PRO A 38 14.66 -14.28 6.85
CA PRO A 38 13.83 -13.08 7.03
C PRO A 38 14.10 -12.44 8.39
N TYR A 39 14.06 -11.13 8.44
CA TYR A 39 14.15 -10.39 9.70
C TYR A 39 12.99 -10.79 10.63
N LYS A 40 13.34 -11.13 11.87
CA LYS A 40 12.35 -11.46 12.90
C LYS A 40 12.15 -10.26 13.81
N PHE A 41 10.97 -9.69 13.79
CA PHE A 41 10.61 -8.60 14.69
C PHE A 41 10.53 -9.11 16.13
N LYS A 42 11.03 -8.32 17.06
CA LYS A 42 10.74 -8.52 18.48
C LYS A 42 9.30 -8.13 18.77
N ILE A 43 8.64 -8.92 19.59
CA ILE A 43 7.25 -8.67 19.99
C ILE A 43 7.25 -8.36 21.48
N ASN A 44 6.83 -7.14 21.81
CA ASN A 44 6.70 -6.66 23.19
C ASN A 44 5.37 -5.93 23.33
N LEU A 45 4.29 -6.69 23.51
CA LEU A 45 2.95 -6.15 23.58
C LEU A 45 2.80 -5.34 24.87
N SER A 46 2.91 -4.04 24.76
CA SER A 46 3.01 -3.10 25.88
C SER A 46 1.66 -2.89 26.57
N LYS A 47 1.66 -2.99 27.91
CA LYS A 47 0.53 -2.58 28.75
C LYS A 47 0.38 -1.06 28.84
N ASP A 48 1.44 -0.31 28.58
CA ASP A 48 1.47 1.16 28.72
C ASP A 48 0.65 1.90 27.65
N LYS A 49 0.21 1.19 26.60
CA LYS A 49 -0.64 1.73 25.53
C LYS A 49 -2.14 1.49 25.78
N GLY A 50 -2.55 1.27 27.04
CA GLY A 50 -3.91 0.84 27.38
C GLY A 50 -5.03 1.71 26.81
N ASP A 51 -4.89 3.03 26.79
CA ASP A 51 -5.93 3.92 26.25
C ASP A 51 -5.95 3.90 24.71
N LEU A 52 -4.81 3.78 24.08
CA LEU A 52 -4.73 3.58 22.62
C LEU A 52 -5.38 2.23 22.23
N ILE A 53 -5.08 1.16 22.97
CA ILE A 53 -5.67 -0.16 22.74
C ILE A 53 -7.20 -0.10 22.88
N LYS A 54 -7.74 0.55 23.91
CA LYS A 54 -9.19 0.75 24.09
C LYS A 54 -9.81 1.53 22.92
N SER A 55 -9.09 2.56 22.44
CA SER A 55 -9.54 3.35 21.29
C SER A 55 -9.59 2.49 20.02
N ILE A 56 -8.55 1.67 19.75
CA ILE A 56 -8.49 0.74 18.62
C ILE A 56 -9.63 -0.28 18.71
N ASP A 57 -9.86 -0.88 19.89
CA ASP A 57 -10.94 -1.84 20.10
C ASP A 57 -12.31 -1.22 19.81
N LYS A 58 -12.53 0.02 20.25
CA LYS A 58 -13.74 0.78 19.96
C LYS A 58 -13.93 1.03 18.46
N GLU A 59 -12.86 1.40 17.76
CA GLU A 59 -12.90 1.60 16.30
C GLU A 59 -13.13 0.29 15.56
N MET A 60 -12.50 -0.80 15.97
CA MET A 60 -12.72 -2.13 15.38
C MET A 60 -14.17 -2.60 15.55
N GLN A 61 -14.87 -2.21 16.60
CA GLN A 61 -16.28 -2.52 16.79
C GLN A 61 -17.21 -1.70 15.90
N LYS A 62 -16.81 -0.51 15.48
CA LYS A 62 -17.67 0.43 14.75
C LYS A 62 -17.40 0.51 13.26
N THR A 63 -16.17 0.30 12.86
CA THR A 63 -15.70 0.55 11.49
C THR A 63 -15.29 -0.74 10.78
N GLY A 64 -14.77 -0.60 9.56
CA GLY A 64 -14.14 -1.69 8.80
C GLY A 64 -12.66 -1.91 9.14
N LEU A 65 -12.17 -1.44 10.29
CA LEU A 65 -10.78 -1.64 10.71
C LEU A 65 -10.53 -3.13 10.96
N LEU A 66 -9.68 -3.74 10.14
CA LEU A 66 -9.40 -5.18 10.20
C LEU A 66 -8.24 -5.48 11.14
N SER A 67 -7.15 -4.72 11.04
CA SER A 67 -5.97 -4.92 11.86
C SER A 67 -5.32 -3.60 12.20
N TYR A 68 -4.60 -3.57 13.30
CA TYR A 68 -3.77 -2.45 13.72
C TYR A 68 -2.46 -2.98 14.26
N LEU A 69 -1.35 -2.53 13.68
CA LEU A 69 0.00 -2.87 14.12
C LEU A 69 0.74 -1.57 14.43
N LEU A 70 1.37 -1.53 15.60
CA LEU A 70 2.27 -0.44 15.98
C LEU A 70 3.68 -1.01 16.20
N PHE A 71 4.63 -0.45 15.48
CA PHE A 71 6.05 -0.75 15.59
C PHE A 71 6.77 0.46 16.14
N GLU A 72 7.45 0.30 17.27
CA GLU A 72 8.23 1.35 17.94
C GLU A 72 9.53 0.75 18.48
N ASN A 73 10.64 1.46 18.34
CA ASN A 73 11.95 1.09 18.90
C ASN A 73 12.36 -0.35 18.58
N ASP A 74 12.23 -0.75 17.32
CA ASP A 74 12.53 -2.11 16.82
C ASP A 74 11.65 -3.23 17.40
N GLU A 75 10.53 -2.90 18.01
CA GLU A 75 9.61 -3.87 18.59
C GLU A 75 8.17 -3.65 18.10
N ILE A 76 7.42 -4.74 17.92
CA ILE A 76 5.97 -4.70 17.74
C ILE A 76 5.35 -4.54 19.11
N VAL A 77 4.76 -3.37 19.39
CA VAL A 77 4.17 -3.03 20.69
C VAL A 77 2.65 -3.18 20.69
N ILE A 78 2.00 -3.12 19.54
CA ILE A 78 0.57 -3.45 19.38
C ILE A 78 0.42 -4.31 18.12
N ASP A 79 -0.29 -5.43 18.26
CA ASP A 79 -0.73 -6.28 17.15
C ASP A 79 -2.18 -6.71 17.45
N LYS A 80 -3.12 -6.11 16.76
CA LYS A 80 -4.56 -6.33 16.98
C LYS A 80 -5.25 -6.69 15.68
N ILE A 81 -6.15 -7.63 15.78
CA ILE A 81 -7.08 -8.00 14.69
C ILE A 81 -8.53 -7.74 15.13
N SER A 82 -9.40 -7.53 14.18
CA SER A 82 -10.84 -7.34 14.44
C SER A 82 -11.41 -8.49 15.26
N PRO A 83 -12.33 -8.25 16.21
CA PRO A 83 -12.91 -9.30 17.03
C PRO A 83 -13.59 -10.39 16.20
N LYS A 84 -13.59 -11.62 16.73
CA LYS A 84 -14.20 -12.80 16.06
C LYS A 84 -15.71 -12.66 15.84
N ASN A 85 -16.40 -11.99 16.75
CA ASN A 85 -17.83 -11.68 16.63
C ASN A 85 -18.14 -10.59 15.60
N ARG A 86 -17.15 -10.10 14.88
CA ARG A 86 -17.31 -9.07 13.83
C ARG A 86 -16.65 -9.51 12.53
N LEU A 87 -15.40 -9.16 12.28
CA LEU A 87 -14.69 -9.42 11.03
C LEU A 87 -13.53 -10.41 11.19
N GLY A 88 -13.07 -10.66 12.41
CA GLY A 88 -11.86 -11.42 12.69
C GLY A 88 -11.92 -12.92 12.35
N THR A 89 -13.09 -13.46 11.98
CA THR A 89 -13.22 -14.82 11.46
C THR A 89 -13.06 -14.92 9.94
N LEU A 90 -13.06 -13.78 9.25
CA LEU A 90 -13.01 -13.73 7.78
C LEU A 90 -11.58 -13.83 7.22
N TYR A 91 -10.58 -13.70 8.06
CA TYR A 91 -9.16 -13.68 7.68
C TYR A 91 -8.25 -14.16 8.82
N ASN A 92 -6.99 -14.37 8.50
CA ASN A 92 -5.94 -14.77 9.44
C ASN A 92 -4.60 -14.13 9.02
N SER A 93 -3.51 -14.48 9.71
CA SER A 93 -2.15 -13.99 9.43
C SER A 93 -1.67 -14.33 8.01
N GLU A 94 -2.17 -15.41 7.42
CA GLU A 94 -1.78 -15.86 6.07
C GLU A 94 -2.61 -15.22 4.96
N THR A 95 -3.60 -14.41 5.32
CA THR A 95 -4.48 -13.79 4.33
C THR A 95 -3.73 -12.77 3.49
N LYS A 96 -3.77 -12.95 2.18
CA LYS A 96 -3.18 -12.00 1.22
C LYS A 96 -4.13 -10.86 0.93
N TRP A 97 -3.62 -9.65 1.00
CA TRP A 97 -4.38 -8.44 0.79
C TRP A 97 -3.84 -7.67 -0.40
N THR A 98 -4.75 -6.99 -1.10
CA THR A 98 -4.34 -5.98 -2.07
C THR A 98 -3.90 -4.71 -1.33
N THR A 99 -2.66 -4.28 -1.56
CA THR A 99 -2.12 -3.07 -0.95
C THR A 99 -2.61 -1.78 -1.62
N ALA A 100 -3.19 -1.90 -2.82
CA ALA A 100 -3.61 -0.77 -3.64
C ALA A 100 -2.50 0.32 -3.69
N SER A 101 -2.84 1.59 -3.45
CA SER A 101 -1.87 2.69 -3.51
C SER A 101 -0.80 2.68 -2.41
N VAL A 102 -0.95 1.90 -1.35
CA VAL A 102 0.12 1.69 -0.37
C VAL A 102 1.35 1.07 -1.03
N GLY A 103 1.17 0.28 -2.09
CA GLY A 103 2.27 -0.25 -2.91
C GLY A 103 3.21 0.83 -3.46
N LYS A 104 2.71 2.05 -3.73
CA LYS A 104 3.54 3.18 -4.16
C LYS A 104 4.52 3.64 -3.08
N SER A 105 4.13 3.58 -1.82
CA SER A 105 5.01 3.89 -0.69
C SER A 105 6.14 2.86 -0.57
N TYR A 106 5.85 1.58 -0.80
CA TYR A 106 6.90 0.56 -0.87
C TYR A 106 7.86 0.80 -2.04
N THR A 107 7.36 1.20 -3.19
CA THR A 107 8.20 1.56 -4.34
C THR A 107 9.14 2.72 -3.99
N SER A 108 8.62 3.76 -3.35
CA SER A 108 9.43 4.90 -2.90
C SER A 108 10.49 4.50 -1.88
N TYR A 109 10.15 3.61 -0.95
CA TYR A 109 11.08 3.04 0.02
C TYR A 109 12.22 2.26 -0.65
N LEU A 110 11.90 1.37 -1.60
CA LEU A 110 12.89 0.62 -2.37
C LEU A 110 13.82 1.53 -3.19
N LEU A 111 13.27 2.58 -3.79
CA LEU A 111 14.07 3.59 -4.50
C LEU A 111 15.00 4.35 -3.56
N GLY A 112 14.56 4.64 -2.33
CA GLY A 112 15.42 5.20 -1.29
C GLY A 112 16.64 4.31 -1.01
N HIS A 113 16.44 3.00 -0.85
CA HIS A 113 17.54 2.04 -0.72
C HIS A 113 18.45 2.03 -1.93
N ALA A 114 17.90 2.01 -3.15
CA ALA A 114 18.70 2.04 -4.37
C ALA A 114 19.57 3.31 -4.48
N ILE A 115 19.12 4.43 -3.95
CA ILE A 115 19.92 5.66 -3.84
C ILE A 115 21.01 5.50 -2.78
N CYS A 116 20.69 4.99 -1.58
CA CYS A 116 21.66 4.77 -0.52
C CYS A 116 22.76 3.78 -0.93
N ASP A 117 22.40 2.76 -1.70
CA ASP A 117 23.33 1.73 -2.20
C ASP A 117 24.11 2.19 -3.45
N GLY A 118 23.85 3.40 -3.95
CA GLY A 118 24.57 4.00 -5.09
C GLY A 118 24.10 3.54 -6.48
N TYR A 119 23.03 2.76 -6.59
CA TYR A 119 22.46 2.36 -7.89
C TYR A 119 21.77 3.53 -8.61
N ILE A 120 21.25 4.47 -7.86
CA ILE A 120 20.62 5.70 -8.36
C ILE A 120 21.29 6.89 -7.69
N LYS A 121 21.73 7.89 -8.47
CA LYS A 121 22.48 9.02 -7.96
C LYS A 121 21.69 9.85 -6.91
N ASN A 122 20.44 10.21 -7.24
CA ASN A 122 19.51 10.93 -6.38
C ASN A 122 18.11 10.96 -7.00
N VAL A 123 17.15 11.59 -6.34
CA VAL A 123 15.76 11.69 -6.82
C VAL A 123 15.58 12.66 -8.01
N ASP A 124 16.56 13.51 -8.31
CA ASP A 124 16.50 14.46 -9.41
C ASP A 124 17.01 13.89 -10.75
N VAL A 125 17.49 12.64 -10.77
CA VAL A 125 17.91 12.00 -12.02
C VAL A 125 16.74 11.98 -13.01
N ARG A 126 17.08 12.16 -14.31
CA ARG A 126 16.11 12.01 -15.38
C ARG A 126 16.13 10.59 -15.91
N LEU A 127 15.00 10.15 -16.41
CA LEU A 127 14.80 8.75 -16.83
C LEU A 127 15.17 8.50 -18.31
N ASN A 128 15.87 9.45 -18.94
CA ASN A 128 16.28 9.39 -20.34
C ASN A 128 17.25 8.26 -20.66
N ASP A 129 18.00 7.78 -19.68
CA ASP A 129 18.97 6.69 -19.86
C ASP A 129 18.35 5.29 -19.68
N TRP A 130 17.08 5.21 -19.31
CA TRP A 130 16.40 3.94 -19.14
C TRP A 130 15.75 3.48 -20.45
N PRO A 131 16.23 2.41 -21.10
CA PRO A 131 15.79 2.00 -22.42
C PRO A 131 14.28 1.78 -22.56
N LEU A 132 13.61 1.30 -21.50
CA LEU A 132 12.17 1.04 -21.49
C LEU A 132 11.33 2.31 -21.57
N LEU A 133 11.90 3.48 -21.23
CA LEU A 133 11.18 4.75 -21.24
C LEU A 133 11.47 5.59 -22.48
N LYS A 134 12.40 5.12 -23.33
CA LYS A 134 12.75 5.81 -24.56
C LYS A 134 11.53 5.93 -25.49
N ASN A 135 11.30 7.13 -26.01
CA ASN A 135 10.14 7.49 -26.83
C ASN A 135 8.78 7.39 -26.11
N THR A 136 8.75 7.30 -24.77
CA THR A 136 7.53 7.39 -24.00
C THR A 136 7.32 8.81 -23.44
N LEU A 137 6.14 9.07 -22.88
CA LEU A 137 5.85 10.33 -22.19
C LEU A 137 6.73 10.57 -20.95
N TYR A 138 7.37 9.54 -20.44
CA TYR A 138 8.17 9.57 -19.22
C TYR A 138 9.67 9.72 -19.50
N GLU A 139 10.07 9.67 -20.77
CA GLU A 139 11.44 10.04 -21.15
C GLU A 139 11.74 11.48 -20.69
N ASN A 140 12.88 11.71 -20.07
CA ASN A 140 13.28 12.99 -19.48
C ASN A 140 12.50 13.48 -18.24
N VAL A 141 11.51 12.74 -17.76
CA VAL A 141 10.86 13.07 -16.49
C VAL A 141 11.84 12.82 -15.34
N LYS A 142 11.83 13.68 -14.31
CA LYS A 142 12.59 13.44 -13.09
C LYS A 142 11.98 12.32 -12.28
N LEU A 143 12.82 11.51 -11.64
CA LEU A 143 12.37 10.45 -10.75
C LEU A 143 11.44 10.97 -9.64
N ILE A 144 11.75 12.12 -9.04
CA ILE A 144 10.91 12.72 -8.01
C ILE A 144 9.51 13.08 -8.51
N ASP A 145 9.38 13.52 -9.76
CA ASP A 145 8.08 13.88 -10.34
C ASP A 145 7.21 12.64 -10.54
N LEU A 146 7.80 11.51 -10.95
CA LEU A 146 7.08 10.23 -11.00
C LEU A 146 6.66 9.75 -9.62
N LEU A 147 7.54 9.81 -8.63
CA LEU A 147 7.23 9.40 -7.26
C LEU A 147 6.09 10.21 -6.65
N ASN A 148 6.00 11.49 -7.00
CA ASN A 148 4.94 12.39 -6.58
C ASN A 148 3.70 12.35 -7.47
N MET A 149 3.65 11.46 -8.49
CA MET A 149 2.59 11.41 -9.49
C MET A 149 2.37 12.77 -10.21
N ALA A 150 3.45 13.48 -10.45
CA ALA A 150 3.48 14.82 -11.03
C ALA A 150 4.27 14.85 -12.36
N ALA A 151 4.27 13.75 -13.09
CA ALA A 151 5.00 13.61 -14.36
C ALA A 151 4.51 14.57 -15.48
N GLY A 152 3.32 15.17 -15.33
CA GLY A 152 2.79 16.15 -16.28
C GLY A 152 2.17 15.53 -17.53
N ASP A 153 1.97 14.23 -17.56
CA ASP A 153 1.42 13.44 -18.66
C ASP A 153 0.04 13.96 -19.13
N GLN A 154 -0.79 14.48 -18.24
CA GLN A 154 -2.07 15.10 -18.62
C GLN A 154 -1.93 16.27 -19.60
N LYS A 155 -0.80 16.96 -19.60
CA LYS A 155 -0.53 18.05 -20.57
C LYS A 155 -0.15 17.54 -21.94
N LEU A 156 0.36 16.30 -22.01
CA LEU A 156 0.91 15.70 -23.24
C LEU A 156 -0.08 14.77 -23.91
N VAL A 157 -1.09 14.28 -23.17
CA VAL A 157 -2.07 13.32 -23.68
C VAL A 157 -3.42 14.00 -23.82
N LYS A 158 -4.02 13.93 -25.01
CA LYS A 158 -5.38 14.41 -25.23
C LYS A 158 -6.38 13.49 -24.53
N ASN A 159 -7.47 14.05 -24.00
CA ASN A 159 -8.50 13.27 -23.29
C ASN A 159 -9.01 12.05 -24.07
N ASN A 160 -9.08 12.16 -25.42
CA ASN A 160 -9.49 11.05 -26.28
C ASN A 160 -8.45 9.91 -26.34
N ASP A 161 -7.19 10.19 -26.11
CA ASP A 161 -6.13 9.20 -26.13
C ASP A 161 -6.07 8.45 -24.81
N LEU A 162 -6.32 9.14 -23.69
CA LEU A 162 -6.52 8.52 -22.37
C LEU A 162 -7.71 7.56 -22.37
N ALA A 163 -8.85 7.99 -22.94
CA ALA A 163 -10.04 7.14 -23.06
C ALA A 163 -9.83 5.89 -23.92
N LYS A 164 -8.86 5.92 -24.84
CA LYS A 164 -8.48 4.81 -25.74
C LYS A 164 -7.32 3.98 -25.19
N GLY A 165 -6.85 4.25 -23.96
CA GLY A 165 -5.70 3.56 -23.38
C GLY A 165 -4.35 3.87 -24.05
N LYS A 166 -4.27 4.91 -24.88
CA LYS A 166 -3.06 5.27 -25.66
C LYS A 166 -2.04 6.10 -24.87
N GLY A 167 -2.27 6.35 -23.60
CA GLY A 167 -1.40 7.22 -22.80
C GLY A 167 -0.23 6.54 -22.10
N ILE A 168 -0.03 5.25 -22.28
CA ILE A 168 0.92 4.45 -21.49
C ILE A 168 1.54 3.36 -22.40
N GLU A 169 1.93 3.70 -23.63
CA GLU A 169 2.81 2.81 -24.41
C GLU A 169 4.25 3.29 -24.35
#